data_5d877a78ca14632544fd85b38adc76de
#
_entry.id   5d877a78ca14632544fd85b38adc76de
#
_cell.length_a   1.000
_cell.length_b   1.000
_cell.length_c   1.000
_cell.angle_alpha   90.00
_cell.angle_beta   90.00
_cell.angle_gamma   90.00
#
_symmetry.space_group_name_H-M   'P 1'
#
loop_
_entity.id
_entity.type
_entity.pdbx_description
1 polymer ?
#
loop_
_entity_poly.entity_id
_entity_poly.type
_entity_poly.pdbx_seq_one_letter_code
_entity_poly.pdbx_strand_id
1 'polypeptide(L)'
;DYTVPEQTSYCEMLKESVLSCSTTLLAKSVVDKNRFSSDYYHEDLAYWLQLLKSGYSATACCESLAGYRILEGSRSHSKIQSAKNRCVIYRKAENLSWLKSISVFLAYVVRGLRKYRGV
;
A
#
# COMPACT_ATOMS: atom_id res chain seq x y z
N ASP A 1 -17.27 -6.99 3.35
CA ASP A 1 -16.82 -5.61 3.60
C ASP A 1 -15.40 -5.63 4.13
N TYR A 2 -14.61 -4.66 3.71
CA TYR A 2 -13.24 -4.47 4.17
C TYR A 2 -13.17 -3.25 5.07
N THR A 3 -12.78 -3.47 6.31
CA THR A 3 -12.60 -2.40 7.29
C THR A 3 -11.14 -1.99 7.33
N VAL A 4 -10.86 -0.72 7.11
CA VAL A 4 -9.53 -0.14 7.24
C VAL A 4 -9.28 0.30 8.69
N PRO A 5 -8.03 0.28 9.19
CA PRO A 5 -7.71 0.82 10.51
C PRO A 5 -7.89 2.34 10.52
N GLU A 6 -8.25 2.91 11.67
CA GLU A 6 -8.40 4.37 11.84
C GLU A 6 -7.16 5.15 11.46
N GLN A 7 -5.99 4.57 11.69
CA GLN A 7 -4.70 5.16 11.36
C GLN A 7 -3.76 4.11 10.80
N THR A 8 -2.85 4.54 9.95
CA THR A 8 -1.76 3.68 9.47
C THR A 8 -0.42 4.38 9.60
N SER A 9 0.64 3.58 9.70
CA SER A 9 2.02 4.03 9.76
C SER A 9 2.85 3.45 8.62
N TYR A 10 4.05 3.97 8.45
CA TYR A 10 5.03 3.42 7.51
C TYR A 10 5.23 1.91 7.71
N CYS A 11 5.44 1.46 8.95
CA CYS A 11 5.67 0.05 9.25
C CYS A 11 4.45 -0.84 8.94
N GLU A 12 3.24 -0.34 9.17
CA GLU A 12 2.01 -1.07 8.85
C GLU A 12 1.77 -1.11 7.35
N MET A 13 2.01 -0.01 6.65
CA MET A 13 1.85 0.07 5.20
C MET A 13 2.83 -0.83 4.43
N LEU A 14 4.02 -1.11 4.98
CA LEU A 14 4.93 -2.12 4.45
C LEU A 14 4.31 -3.52 4.45
N LYS A 15 3.48 -3.83 5.45
CA LYS A 15 2.88 -5.15 5.64
C LYS A 15 1.50 -5.29 5.00
N GLU A 16 0.80 -4.18 4.75
CA GLU A 16 -0.54 -4.17 4.18
C GLU A 16 -0.84 -2.84 3.50
N SER A 17 -1.33 -2.88 2.25
CA SER A 17 -1.77 -1.67 1.55
C SER A 17 -3.21 -1.33 1.95
N VAL A 18 -3.37 -0.29 2.73
CA VAL A 18 -4.68 0.23 3.17
C VAL A 18 -5.06 1.56 2.51
N LEU A 19 -4.09 2.22 1.86
CA LEU A 19 -4.30 3.44 1.09
C LEU A 19 -4.45 3.11 -0.40
N SER A 20 -5.46 3.68 -1.03
CA SER A 20 -5.74 3.53 -2.46
C SER A 20 -5.95 4.90 -3.08
N CYS A 21 -5.49 5.11 -4.31
CA CYS A 21 -5.61 6.40 -5.01
C CYS A 21 -7.06 6.89 -5.12
N SER A 22 -8.01 5.97 -5.32
CA SER A 22 -9.42 6.32 -5.52
C SER A 22 -10.17 6.69 -4.24
N THR A 23 -9.59 6.41 -3.06
CA THR A 23 -10.25 6.64 -1.77
C THR A 23 -9.43 7.49 -0.81
N THR A 24 -8.37 8.11 -1.28
CA THR A 24 -7.46 8.92 -0.45
C THR A 24 -7.58 10.39 -0.82
N LEU A 25 -7.80 11.24 0.18
CA LEU A 25 -7.71 12.69 0.08
C LEU A 25 -6.36 13.14 0.61
N LEU A 26 -5.70 14.01 -0.13
CA LEU A 26 -4.43 14.63 0.25
C LEU A 26 -4.60 16.12 0.47
N ALA A 27 -3.97 16.63 1.53
CA ALA A 27 -3.84 18.07 1.70
C ALA A 27 -3.03 18.66 0.53
N LYS A 28 -3.46 19.82 0.00
CA LYS A 28 -2.78 20.48 -1.12
C LYS A 28 -1.29 20.73 -0.84
N SER A 29 -0.95 21.12 0.38
CA SER A 29 0.44 21.35 0.81
C SER A 29 1.33 20.10 0.73
N VAL A 30 0.75 18.89 0.85
CA VAL A 30 1.46 17.62 0.69
C VAL A 30 1.72 17.36 -0.79
N VAL A 31 0.71 17.56 -1.64
CA VAL A 31 0.81 17.35 -3.10
C VAL A 31 1.78 18.33 -3.73
N ASP A 32 1.81 19.57 -3.30
CA ASP A 32 2.71 20.60 -3.84
C ASP A 32 4.20 20.26 -3.61
N LYS A 33 4.50 19.57 -2.52
CA LYS A 33 5.87 19.18 -2.13
C LYS A 33 6.30 17.80 -2.56
N ASN A 34 5.35 16.93 -2.89
CA ASN A 34 5.61 15.52 -3.16
C ASN A 34 4.94 15.11 -4.46
N ARG A 35 5.67 14.45 -5.33
CA ARG A 35 5.18 13.99 -6.64
C ARG A 35 5.19 12.47 -6.74
N PHE A 36 4.24 11.93 -7.47
CA PHE A 36 4.29 10.54 -7.91
C PHE A 36 5.48 10.31 -8.82
N SER A 37 6.15 9.16 -8.64
CA SER A 37 7.15 8.66 -9.58
C SER A 37 6.54 7.50 -10.36
N SER A 38 6.74 7.50 -11.67
CA SER A 38 6.34 6.38 -12.55
C SER A 38 7.37 5.26 -12.62
N ASP A 39 8.41 5.30 -11.77
CA ASP A 39 9.52 4.34 -11.81
C ASP A 39 9.12 2.94 -11.34
N TYR A 40 7.96 2.80 -10.68
CA TYR A 40 7.50 1.56 -10.10
C TYR A 40 6.12 1.18 -10.63
N TYR A 41 5.89 -0.12 -10.79
CA TYR A 41 4.57 -0.64 -11.19
C TYR A 41 3.46 -0.32 -10.18
N HIS A 42 3.77 -0.34 -8.88
CA HIS A 42 2.91 0.14 -7.81
C HIS A 42 3.36 1.52 -7.34
N GLU A 43 3.23 2.50 -8.22
CA GLU A 43 3.61 3.88 -7.98
C GLU A 43 2.90 4.49 -6.77
N ASP A 44 1.65 4.09 -6.54
CA ASP A 44 0.85 4.51 -5.40
C ASP A 44 1.45 4.03 -4.06
N LEU A 45 1.82 2.75 -3.97
CA LEU A 45 2.46 2.23 -2.76
C LEU A 45 3.77 2.94 -2.44
N ALA A 46 4.62 3.15 -3.45
CA ALA A 46 5.88 3.86 -3.28
C ALA A 46 5.65 5.30 -2.78
N TYR A 47 4.63 5.97 -3.32
CA TYR A 47 4.25 7.32 -2.91
C TYR A 47 3.74 7.38 -1.47
N TRP A 48 2.84 6.47 -1.08
CA TRP A 48 2.33 6.40 0.30
C TRP A 48 3.44 6.11 1.32
N LEU A 49 4.35 5.19 1.00
CA LEU A 49 5.50 4.90 1.86
C LEU A 49 6.42 6.12 2.01
N GLN A 50 6.67 6.86 0.93
CA GLN A 50 7.44 8.11 0.97
C GLN A 50 6.80 9.13 1.90
N LEU A 51 5.49 9.38 1.79
CA LEU A 51 4.78 10.33 2.63
C LEU A 51 4.83 9.94 4.11
N LEU A 52 4.49 8.70 4.43
CA LEU A 52 4.49 8.19 5.81
C LEU A 52 5.89 8.21 6.43
N LYS A 53 6.93 7.90 5.65
CA LYS A 53 8.33 7.98 6.08
C LYS A 53 8.78 9.42 6.34
N SER A 54 8.22 10.38 5.61
CA SER A 54 8.48 11.81 5.79
C SER A 54 7.76 12.45 6.99
N GLY A 55 6.99 11.65 7.75
CA GLY A 55 6.33 12.09 8.98
C GLY A 55 4.88 12.53 8.81
N TYR A 56 4.29 12.40 7.60
CA TYR A 56 2.86 12.60 7.43
C TYR A 56 2.08 11.43 8.05
N SER A 57 0.90 11.73 8.58
CA SER A 57 -0.03 10.74 9.12
C SER A 57 -1.23 10.55 8.19
N ALA A 58 -1.76 9.34 8.17
CA ALA A 58 -2.99 9.01 7.45
C ALA A 58 -4.05 8.53 8.45
N THR A 59 -5.24 9.12 8.36
CA THR A 59 -6.41 8.74 9.15
C THR A 59 -7.53 8.30 8.22
N ALA A 60 -8.34 7.36 8.65
CA ALA A 60 -9.46 6.83 7.87
C ALA A 60 -10.80 7.36 8.35
N CYS A 61 -11.71 7.56 7.39
CA CYS A 61 -13.13 7.56 7.66
C CYS A 61 -13.58 6.10 7.77
N CYS A 62 -14.11 5.69 8.91
CA CYS A 62 -14.49 4.30 9.17
C CYS A 62 -15.84 3.90 8.55
N GLU A 63 -16.45 4.78 7.77
CA GLU A 63 -17.68 4.50 7.03
C GLU A 63 -17.36 3.83 5.68
N SER A 64 -18.24 2.93 5.23
CA SER A 64 -18.13 2.28 3.92
C SER A 64 -18.64 3.20 2.82
N LEU A 65 -17.75 4.03 2.28
CA LEU A 65 -18.08 5.08 1.30
C LEU A 65 -17.72 4.72 -0.15
N ALA A 66 -17.00 3.61 -0.38
CA ALA A 66 -16.54 3.24 -1.71
C ALA A 66 -16.75 1.76 -2.01
N GLY A 67 -17.20 1.47 -3.22
CA GLY A 67 -17.30 0.12 -3.75
C GLY A 67 -16.15 -0.19 -4.72
N TYR A 68 -15.43 -1.27 -4.49
CA TYR A 68 -14.35 -1.73 -5.37
C TYR A 68 -14.85 -2.84 -6.29
N ARG A 69 -14.83 -2.59 -7.59
CA ARG A 69 -15.20 -3.59 -8.60
C ARG A 69 -14.02 -4.49 -8.91
N ILE A 70 -14.18 -5.79 -8.69
CA ILE A 70 -13.19 -6.80 -9.07
C ILE A 70 -13.44 -7.19 -10.53
N LEU A 71 -12.45 -6.98 -11.39
CA LEU A 71 -12.50 -7.35 -12.80
C LEU A 71 -11.38 -8.34 -13.12
N GLU A 72 -11.73 -9.40 -13.86
CA GLU A 72 -10.74 -10.30 -14.46
C GLU A 72 -9.89 -9.52 -15.48
N GLY A 73 -8.56 -9.74 -15.48
CA GLY A 73 -7.63 -9.05 -16.36
C GLY A 73 -7.21 -7.65 -15.90
N SER A 74 -7.64 -7.18 -14.71
CA SER A 74 -7.15 -5.92 -14.14
C SER A 74 -5.67 -6.02 -13.77
N ARG A 75 -4.97 -4.86 -13.70
CA ARG A 75 -3.53 -4.78 -13.31
C ARG A 75 -3.24 -5.45 -11.96
N SER A 76 -4.19 -5.41 -11.04
CA SER A 76 -4.07 -6.00 -9.69
C SER A 76 -4.51 -7.47 -9.62
N HIS A 77 -4.96 -8.08 -10.74
CA HIS A 77 -5.45 -9.45 -10.74
C HIS A 77 -4.32 -10.48 -10.48
N SER A 78 -3.13 -10.25 -11.03
CA SER A 78 -1.99 -11.16 -10.84
C SER A 78 -1.32 -10.95 -9.48
N LYS A 79 -1.64 -11.80 -8.51
CA LYS A 79 -1.04 -11.78 -7.17
C LYS A 79 0.47 -12.00 -7.19
N ILE A 80 0.97 -12.84 -8.10
CA ILE A 80 2.41 -13.11 -8.24
C ILE A 80 3.15 -11.86 -8.74
N GLN A 81 2.61 -11.18 -9.75
CA GLN A 81 3.20 -9.96 -10.27
C GLN A 81 3.17 -8.84 -9.22
N SER A 82 2.07 -8.70 -8.49
CA SER A 82 1.96 -7.76 -7.39
C SER A 82 2.98 -8.03 -6.29
N ALA A 83 3.20 -9.29 -5.93
CA ALA A 83 4.20 -9.69 -4.95
C ALA A 83 5.64 -9.34 -5.41
N LYS A 84 5.98 -9.65 -6.66
CA LYS A 84 7.29 -9.30 -7.25
C LYS A 84 7.52 -7.78 -7.24
N ASN A 85 6.54 -7.01 -7.69
CA ASN A 85 6.64 -5.55 -7.74
C ASN A 85 6.77 -4.94 -6.34
N ARG A 86 6.10 -5.53 -5.35
CA ARG A 86 6.24 -5.12 -3.95
C ARG A 86 7.67 -5.35 -3.43
N CYS A 87 8.28 -6.48 -3.75
CA CYS A 87 9.68 -6.74 -3.41
C CYS A 87 10.63 -5.73 -4.06
N VAL A 88 10.35 -5.31 -5.29
CA VAL A 88 11.12 -4.25 -5.97
C VAL A 88 11.06 -2.94 -5.19
N ILE A 89 9.88 -2.55 -4.72
CA ILE A 89 9.71 -1.35 -3.89
C ILE A 89 10.52 -1.47 -2.59
N TYR A 90 10.44 -2.58 -1.89
CA TYR A 90 11.21 -2.79 -0.66
C TYR A 90 12.71 -2.63 -0.87
N ARG A 91 13.24 -3.18 -1.98
CA ARG A 91 14.67 -3.18 -2.27
C ARG A 91 15.16 -1.89 -2.91
N LYS A 92 14.43 -1.32 -3.86
CA LYS A 92 14.87 -0.18 -4.66
C LYS A 92 14.38 1.16 -4.13
N ALA A 93 13.10 1.27 -3.79
CA ALA A 93 12.54 2.52 -3.30
C ALA A 93 12.86 2.75 -1.82
N GLU A 94 12.73 1.72 -0.99
CA GLU A 94 12.88 1.82 0.46
C GLU A 94 14.28 1.41 0.96
N ASN A 95 15.12 0.84 0.11
CA ASN A 95 16.47 0.37 0.45
C ASN A 95 16.51 -0.55 1.69
N LEU A 96 15.47 -1.36 1.89
CA LEU A 96 15.44 -2.30 3.00
C LEU A 96 16.50 -3.40 2.80
N SER A 97 17.11 -3.85 3.91
CA SER A 97 17.98 -5.04 3.88
C SER A 97 17.21 -6.28 3.42
N TRP A 98 17.91 -7.32 2.97
CA TRP A 98 17.27 -8.58 2.55
C TRP A 98 16.45 -9.20 3.68
N LEU A 99 16.98 -9.25 4.90
CA LEU A 99 16.28 -9.78 6.07
C LEU A 99 15.00 -8.99 6.37
N LYS A 100 15.07 -7.67 6.35
CA LYS A 100 13.89 -6.82 6.57
C LYS A 100 12.86 -6.97 5.46
N SER A 101 13.29 -7.03 4.20
CA SER A 101 12.41 -7.23 3.05
C SER A 101 11.66 -8.55 3.13
N ILE A 102 12.35 -9.64 3.49
CA ILE A 102 11.73 -10.96 3.68
C ILE A 102 10.73 -10.92 4.84
N SER A 103 11.11 -10.32 5.97
CA SER A 103 10.24 -10.20 7.15
C SER A 103 8.93 -9.47 6.84
N VAL A 104 9.00 -8.28 6.22
CA VAL A 104 7.79 -7.52 5.88
C VAL A 104 6.99 -8.18 4.77
N PHE A 105 7.64 -8.88 3.83
CA PHE A 105 6.97 -9.63 2.78
C PHE A 105 6.18 -10.82 3.33
N LEU A 106 6.76 -11.58 4.26
CA LEU A 106 6.05 -12.68 4.94
C LEU A 106 4.85 -12.15 5.72
N ALA A 107 4.99 -11.04 6.42
CA ALA A 107 3.88 -10.40 7.11
C ALA A 107 2.76 -9.98 6.13
N TYR A 108 3.13 -9.44 4.97
CA TYR A 108 2.18 -9.10 3.89
C TYR A 108 1.42 -10.33 3.38
N VAL A 109 2.12 -11.43 3.12
CA VAL A 109 1.49 -12.69 2.66
C VAL A 109 0.52 -13.24 3.70
N VAL A 110 0.94 -13.29 4.97
CA VAL A 110 0.09 -13.78 6.07
C VAL A 110 -1.16 -12.92 6.23
N ARG A 111 -1.04 -11.61 6.19
CA ARG A 111 -2.19 -10.69 6.28
C ARG A 111 -3.12 -10.85 5.08
N GLY A 112 -2.56 -10.96 3.88
CA GLY A 112 -3.32 -11.23 2.66
C GLY A 112 -4.11 -12.53 2.73
N LEU A 113 -3.50 -13.61 3.19
CA LEU A 113 -4.19 -14.89 3.35
C LEU A 113 -5.32 -14.82 4.39
N ARG A 114 -5.12 -14.13 5.51
CA ARG A 114 -6.17 -13.94 6.53
C ARG A 114 -7.35 -13.14 5.99
N LYS A 115 -7.08 -12.09 5.24
CA LYS A 115 -8.09 -11.23 4.61
C LYS A 115 -8.99 -12.01 3.64
N TYR A 116 -8.42 -12.91 2.85
CA TYR A 116 -9.17 -13.71 1.86
C TYR A 116 -9.78 -15.00 2.43
N ARG A 117 -9.42 -15.42 3.64
CA ARG A 117 -10.07 -16.54 4.33
C ARG A 117 -11.37 -16.16 5.05
N GLY A 118 -11.60 -14.87 5.26
CA GLY A 118 -12.80 -14.34 5.90
C GLY A 118 -13.90 -13.90 4.92
N VAL A 119 -13.77 -14.23 3.64
CA VAL A 119 -14.75 -13.90 2.58
C VAL A 119 -15.39 -15.17 2.07
#